data_08a93de2d35ed017c283c3b061fb835d
#
_entry.id   08a93de2d35ed017c283c3b061fb835d
#
_cell.length_a   1.000
_cell.length_b   1.000
_cell.length_c   1.000
_cell.angle_alpha   90.00
_cell.angle_beta   90.00
_cell.angle_gamma   90.00
#
_symmetry.space_group_name_H-M   'P 1'
#
loop_
_entity.id
_entity.type
_entity.pdbx_description
1 polymer ?
#
loop_
_entity_poly.entity_id
_entity_poly.type
_entity_poly.pdbx_seq_one_letter_code
_entity_poly.pdbx_strand_id
1 'polypeptide(L)'
;MELKGSVVNFLGDSITCGVGASSEEKRFTDVLAREFQLQKANNYGISGSRIARQQIITAEEYDRDYCMRLDEMDQSADAVVVFGGTNDFGHGEAPLGVFADRDPATFYGACHFLMSGLLNRYVGKPVVILTPLHRWNEDDPHGDRKPWSVAPLKVYRGILLEVALYYGLPVLDLYATSGIQPSNEVSRARLCPDGLHP
;
A
#
# COMPACT_ATOMS: atom_id res chain seq x y z
N MET A 1 -7.48 5.64 20.95
CA MET A 1 -8.67 4.88 20.49
C MET A 1 -8.51 3.44 20.96
N GLU A 2 -9.54 2.86 21.53
CA GLU A 2 -9.58 1.43 21.78
C GLU A 2 -10.01 0.74 20.48
N LEU A 3 -9.27 -0.28 20.04
CA LEU A 3 -9.56 -0.99 18.77
C LEU A 3 -10.60 -2.10 18.94
N LYS A 4 -10.80 -2.59 20.16
CA LYS A 4 -11.77 -3.65 20.44
C LYS A 4 -13.18 -3.23 19.98
N GLY A 5 -13.82 -4.09 19.19
CA GLY A 5 -15.15 -3.84 18.65
C GLY A 5 -15.21 -2.86 17.48
N SER A 6 -14.06 -2.35 16.98
CA SER A 6 -14.02 -1.42 15.86
C SER A 6 -14.09 -2.13 14.52
N VAL A 7 -14.58 -1.42 13.50
CA VAL A 7 -14.51 -1.81 12.09
C VAL A 7 -13.32 -1.10 11.46
N VAL A 8 -12.40 -1.83 10.83
CA VAL A 8 -11.20 -1.28 10.20
C VAL A 8 -11.17 -1.64 8.71
N ASN A 9 -10.98 -0.65 7.86
CA ASN A 9 -10.75 -0.83 6.44
C ASN A 9 -9.26 -0.97 6.15
N PHE A 10 -8.88 -1.98 5.38
CA PHE A 10 -7.52 -2.21 4.89
C PHE A 10 -7.50 -2.10 3.37
N LEU A 11 -7.04 -0.96 2.85
CA LEU A 11 -6.85 -0.74 1.42
C LEU A 11 -5.44 -1.15 1.04
N GLY A 12 -5.31 -2.02 0.02
CA GLY A 12 -4.00 -2.50 -0.36
C GLY A 12 -3.95 -3.32 -1.64
N ASP A 13 -2.81 -3.96 -1.81
CA ASP A 13 -2.44 -4.82 -2.94
C ASP A 13 -2.44 -6.32 -2.57
N SER A 14 -1.57 -7.10 -3.21
CA SER A 14 -1.42 -8.55 -2.97
C SER A 14 -1.07 -8.89 -1.52
N ILE A 15 -0.27 -8.08 -0.85
CA ILE A 15 0.12 -8.32 0.55
C ILE A 15 -1.11 -8.17 1.46
N THR A 16 -1.94 -7.16 1.19
CA THR A 16 -3.20 -6.97 1.92
C THR A 16 -4.22 -8.06 1.58
N CYS A 17 -4.30 -8.47 0.31
CA CYS A 17 -5.11 -9.61 -0.12
C CYS A 17 -4.72 -10.92 0.58
N GLY A 18 -3.44 -11.04 0.97
CA GLY A 18 -2.90 -12.20 1.68
C GLY A 18 -2.10 -13.17 0.81
N VAL A 19 -1.58 -12.69 -0.34
CA VAL A 19 -0.62 -13.49 -1.12
C VAL A 19 0.63 -13.74 -0.26
N GLY A 20 1.09 -14.97 -0.23
CA GLY A 20 2.20 -15.42 0.63
C GLY A 20 1.72 -15.99 1.99
N ALA A 21 0.57 -15.58 2.49
CA ALA A 21 0.03 -16.15 3.71
C ALA A 21 -0.37 -17.63 3.53
N SER A 22 -0.03 -18.48 4.50
CA SER A 22 -0.29 -19.92 4.42
C SER A 22 -1.80 -20.29 4.54
N SER A 23 -2.62 -19.36 5.01
CA SER A 23 -4.09 -19.45 5.05
C SER A 23 -4.69 -18.06 5.21
N GLU A 24 -6.00 -17.91 5.01
CA GLU A 24 -6.70 -16.63 5.23
C GLU A 24 -6.52 -16.12 6.67
N GLU A 25 -6.63 -16.97 7.66
CA GLU A 25 -6.45 -16.63 9.08
C GLU A 25 -5.04 -16.11 9.42
N LYS A 26 -4.08 -16.30 8.51
CA LYS A 26 -2.69 -15.83 8.61
C LYS A 26 -2.43 -14.53 7.87
N ARG A 27 -3.38 -14.00 7.11
CA ARG A 27 -3.27 -12.65 6.56
C ARG A 27 -3.07 -11.65 7.70
N PHE A 28 -2.26 -10.65 7.51
CA PHE A 28 -2.02 -9.68 8.58
C PHE A 28 -3.32 -8.98 9.03
N THR A 29 -4.28 -8.77 8.11
CA THR A 29 -5.60 -8.19 8.42
C THR A 29 -6.40 -9.05 9.39
N ASP A 30 -6.39 -10.36 9.19
CA ASP A 30 -7.11 -11.33 10.03
C ASP A 30 -6.39 -11.56 11.37
N VAL A 31 -5.06 -11.52 11.35
CA VAL A 31 -4.24 -11.55 12.57
C VAL A 31 -4.56 -10.33 13.43
N LEU A 32 -4.55 -9.13 12.85
CA LEU A 32 -4.90 -7.90 13.57
C LEU A 32 -6.35 -7.93 14.09
N ALA A 33 -7.29 -8.44 13.28
CA ALA A 33 -8.67 -8.57 13.71
C ALA A 33 -8.80 -9.43 14.96
N ARG A 34 -8.11 -10.56 15.00
CA ARG A 34 -8.11 -11.48 16.14
C ARG A 34 -7.41 -10.88 17.36
N GLU A 35 -6.18 -10.37 17.19
CA GLU A 35 -5.35 -9.84 18.29
C GLU A 35 -5.99 -8.62 18.96
N PHE A 36 -6.60 -7.74 18.18
CA PHE A 36 -7.25 -6.52 18.70
C PHE A 36 -8.75 -6.68 18.92
N GLN A 37 -9.31 -7.88 18.70
CA GLN A 37 -10.74 -8.15 18.85
C GLN A 37 -11.61 -7.16 18.07
N LEU A 38 -11.23 -6.91 16.79
CA LEU A 38 -12.02 -6.05 15.92
C LEU A 38 -13.40 -6.67 15.69
N GLN A 39 -14.41 -5.82 15.54
CA GLN A 39 -15.72 -6.29 15.06
C GLN A 39 -15.62 -6.78 13.63
N LYS A 40 -14.85 -6.07 12.79
CA LYS A 40 -14.65 -6.44 11.39
C LYS A 40 -13.35 -5.85 10.84
N ALA A 41 -12.61 -6.65 10.09
CA ALA A 41 -11.54 -6.21 9.21
C ALA A 41 -12.04 -6.30 7.75
N ASN A 42 -12.32 -5.16 7.14
CA ASN A 42 -12.68 -5.11 5.72
C ASN A 42 -11.40 -5.13 4.89
N ASN A 43 -11.15 -6.24 4.20
CA ASN A 43 -9.97 -6.40 3.37
C ASN A 43 -10.29 -5.96 1.94
N TYR A 44 -9.72 -4.83 1.52
CA TYR A 44 -9.80 -4.27 0.17
C TYR A 44 -8.47 -4.49 -0.59
N GLY A 45 -7.79 -5.59 -0.36
CA GLY A 45 -6.58 -5.98 -1.09
C GLY A 45 -6.92 -6.48 -2.49
N ILE A 46 -6.26 -5.95 -3.52
CA ILE A 46 -6.32 -6.45 -4.90
C ILE A 46 -4.89 -6.66 -5.40
N SER A 47 -4.55 -7.91 -5.74
CA SER A 47 -3.21 -8.27 -6.21
C SER A 47 -2.81 -7.44 -7.43
N GLY A 48 -1.56 -6.95 -7.44
CA GLY A 48 -1.03 -6.16 -8.55
C GLY A 48 -1.51 -4.71 -8.60
N SER A 49 -2.51 -4.31 -7.80
CA SER A 49 -3.03 -2.95 -7.85
C SER A 49 -2.03 -1.91 -7.36
N ARG A 50 -2.12 -0.71 -7.91
CA ARG A 50 -1.22 0.42 -7.71
C ARG A 50 -1.96 1.59 -7.06
N ILE A 51 -1.22 2.49 -6.45
CA ILE A 51 -1.78 3.74 -5.92
C ILE A 51 -2.13 4.65 -7.09
N ALA A 52 -1.17 4.82 -8.02
CA ALA A 52 -1.34 5.69 -9.18
C ALA A 52 -2.18 5.04 -10.28
N ARG A 53 -2.96 5.88 -10.96
CA ARG A 53 -3.74 5.48 -12.14
C ARG A 53 -2.83 5.12 -13.28
N GLN A 54 -3.10 3.98 -13.91
CA GLN A 54 -2.39 3.53 -15.09
C GLN A 54 -3.08 4.02 -16.37
N GLN A 55 -2.30 4.33 -17.41
CA GLN A 55 -2.84 4.71 -18.72
C GLN A 55 -3.20 3.49 -19.56
N ILE A 56 -2.43 2.41 -19.39
CA ILE A 56 -2.65 1.16 -20.10
C ILE A 56 -3.26 0.17 -19.09
N ILE A 57 -4.50 -0.21 -19.33
CA ILE A 57 -5.20 -1.22 -18.56
C ILE A 57 -4.91 -2.58 -19.21
N THR A 58 -4.19 -3.44 -18.48
CA THR A 58 -3.80 -4.78 -18.94
C THR A 58 -4.75 -5.86 -18.45
N ALA A 59 -5.32 -5.68 -17.25
CA ALA A 59 -6.31 -6.57 -16.65
C ALA A 59 -7.20 -5.74 -15.73
N GLU A 60 -8.43 -5.51 -16.17
CA GLU A 60 -9.37 -4.55 -15.55
C GLU A 60 -9.58 -4.83 -14.05
N GLU A 61 -9.61 -6.09 -13.66
CA GLU A 61 -9.77 -6.51 -12.26
C GLU A 61 -8.57 -6.19 -11.36
N TYR A 62 -7.34 -6.17 -11.93
CA TYR A 62 -6.11 -5.89 -11.18
C TYR A 62 -5.64 -4.44 -11.34
N ASP A 63 -6.07 -3.77 -12.41
CA ASP A 63 -5.69 -2.39 -12.70
C ASP A 63 -6.60 -1.35 -12.01
N ARG A 64 -7.41 -1.80 -11.05
CA ARG A 64 -8.21 -0.93 -10.20
C ARG A 64 -7.32 -0.24 -9.17
N ASP A 65 -6.88 0.97 -9.50
CA ASP A 65 -6.01 1.76 -8.63
C ASP A 65 -6.68 2.11 -7.29
N TYR A 66 -5.88 2.52 -6.30
CA TYR A 66 -6.40 2.86 -4.97
C TYR A 66 -7.31 4.08 -5.01
N CYS A 67 -7.03 5.04 -5.90
CA CYS A 67 -7.85 6.25 -6.04
C CYS A 67 -9.26 5.93 -6.54
N MET A 68 -9.41 4.96 -7.45
CA MET A 68 -10.72 4.50 -7.94
C MET A 68 -11.53 3.80 -6.85
N ARG A 69 -10.85 3.06 -5.97
CA ARG A 69 -11.50 2.22 -4.95
C ARG A 69 -11.85 2.96 -3.66
N LEU A 70 -11.48 4.24 -3.57
CA LEU A 70 -11.75 5.06 -2.39
C LEU A 70 -13.24 5.07 -1.99
N ASP A 71 -14.13 5.18 -3.00
CA ASP A 71 -15.57 5.26 -2.77
C ASP A 71 -16.25 3.90 -2.51
N GLU A 72 -15.54 2.80 -2.75
CA GLU A 72 -16.06 1.44 -2.51
C GLU A 72 -15.90 1.00 -1.05
N MET A 73 -15.04 1.68 -0.31
CA MET A 73 -14.77 1.32 1.08
C MET A 73 -15.93 1.72 1.99
N ASP A 74 -16.17 0.91 3.02
CA ASP A 74 -17.18 1.17 4.05
C ASP A 74 -16.91 2.50 4.75
N GLN A 75 -17.78 3.49 4.52
CA GLN A 75 -17.65 4.82 5.11
C GLN A 75 -17.92 4.82 6.62
N SER A 76 -18.60 3.81 7.14
CA SER A 76 -18.88 3.69 8.57
C SER A 76 -17.69 3.19 9.39
N ALA A 77 -16.64 2.64 8.74
CA ALA A 77 -15.46 2.13 9.43
C ALA A 77 -14.87 3.15 10.42
N ASP A 78 -14.33 2.65 11.51
CA ASP A 78 -13.76 3.46 12.60
C ASP A 78 -12.32 3.88 12.35
N ALA A 79 -11.61 3.15 11.48
CA ALA A 79 -10.23 3.46 11.08
C ALA A 79 -9.93 2.92 9.67
N VAL A 80 -8.91 3.50 9.04
CA VAL A 80 -8.41 3.07 7.72
C VAL A 80 -6.90 2.85 7.78
N VAL A 81 -6.47 1.75 7.19
CA VAL A 81 -5.06 1.42 6.96
C VAL A 81 -4.83 1.31 5.46
N VAL A 82 -3.84 2.01 4.94
CA VAL A 82 -3.44 1.95 3.53
C VAL A 82 -2.05 1.35 3.43
N PHE A 83 -1.90 0.31 2.63
CA PHE A 83 -0.62 -0.36 2.40
C PHE A 83 -0.38 -0.54 0.91
N GLY A 84 0.61 0.15 0.34
CA GLY A 84 0.87 0.09 -1.10
C GLY A 84 2.12 0.82 -1.55
N GLY A 85 2.29 0.93 -2.89
CA GLY A 85 3.43 1.57 -3.53
C GLY A 85 4.46 0.58 -4.08
N THR A 86 4.45 -0.69 -3.67
CA THR A 86 5.37 -1.71 -4.19
C THR A 86 5.10 -2.03 -5.66
N ASN A 87 3.83 -2.02 -6.09
CA ASN A 87 3.45 -2.28 -7.48
C ASN A 87 3.63 -1.05 -8.37
N ASP A 88 3.51 0.16 -7.84
CA ASP A 88 3.88 1.40 -8.55
C ASP A 88 5.35 1.35 -8.93
N PHE A 89 6.22 0.95 -7.99
CA PHE A 89 7.63 0.69 -8.26
C PHE A 89 7.80 -0.49 -9.22
N GLY A 90 7.18 -1.64 -8.96
CA GLY A 90 7.43 -2.90 -9.66
C GLY A 90 7.08 -2.81 -11.14
N HIS A 91 5.81 -2.59 -11.45
CA HIS A 91 5.28 -2.64 -12.81
C HIS A 91 4.35 -1.47 -13.16
N GLY A 92 4.21 -0.48 -12.28
CA GLY A 92 3.45 0.73 -12.57
C GLY A 92 4.11 1.58 -13.67
N GLU A 93 3.30 2.15 -14.56
CA GLU A 93 3.76 3.00 -15.66
C GLU A 93 3.61 4.50 -15.38
N ALA A 94 2.86 4.85 -14.34
CA ALA A 94 2.68 6.24 -13.97
C ALA A 94 4.03 6.90 -13.63
N PRO A 95 4.31 8.10 -14.16
CA PRO A 95 5.51 8.83 -13.78
C PRO A 95 5.44 9.25 -12.31
N LEU A 96 6.60 9.54 -11.70
CA LEU A 96 6.63 10.04 -10.33
C LEU A 96 5.86 11.36 -10.18
N GLY A 97 5.97 12.24 -11.18
CA GLY A 97 5.42 13.58 -11.10
C GLY A 97 6.20 14.49 -10.15
N VAL A 98 5.52 15.52 -9.65
CA VAL A 98 6.08 16.49 -8.71
C VAL A 98 5.11 16.72 -7.54
N PHE A 99 5.61 17.25 -6.43
CA PHE A 99 4.82 17.49 -5.22
C PHE A 99 3.55 18.34 -5.45
N ALA A 100 3.54 19.22 -6.44
CA ALA A 100 2.38 20.05 -6.77
C ALA A 100 1.25 19.31 -7.51
N ASP A 101 1.51 18.13 -8.05
CA ASP A 101 0.52 17.35 -8.79
C ASP A 101 -0.64 16.91 -7.89
N ARG A 102 -1.85 16.90 -8.48
CA ARG A 102 -3.09 16.49 -7.79
C ARG A 102 -3.91 15.49 -8.62
N ASP A 103 -3.47 15.22 -9.85
CA ASP A 103 -4.09 14.22 -10.71
C ASP A 103 -3.51 12.82 -10.40
N PRO A 104 -4.34 11.77 -10.25
CA PRO A 104 -3.87 10.43 -9.95
C PRO A 104 -3.06 9.76 -11.08
N ALA A 105 -2.85 10.41 -12.22
CA ALA A 105 -1.99 9.93 -13.31
C ALA A 105 -0.48 10.01 -13.03
N THR A 106 -0.06 10.66 -11.93
CA THR A 106 1.31 10.62 -11.43
C THR A 106 1.33 10.05 -10.02
N PHE A 107 2.47 9.51 -9.57
CA PHE A 107 2.54 8.91 -8.24
C PHE A 107 2.35 9.96 -7.12
N TYR A 108 2.98 11.13 -7.23
CA TYR A 108 2.71 12.25 -6.32
C TYR A 108 1.25 12.66 -6.32
N GLY A 109 0.67 12.87 -7.51
CA GLY A 109 -0.72 13.27 -7.66
C GLY A 109 -1.69 12.24 -7.07
N ALA A 110 -1.42 10.95 -7.30
CA ALA A 110 -2.22 9.85 -6.74
C ALA A 110 -2.13 9.79 -5.21
N CYS A 111 -0.93 9.96 -4.64
CA CYS A 111 -0.76 10.03 -3.18
C CYS A 111 -1.56 11.20 -2.59
N HIS A 112 -1.51 12.39 -3.22
CA HIS A 112 -2.31 13.54 -2.79
C HIS A 112 -3.81 13.31 -2.93
N PHE A 113 -4.25 12.76 -4.08
CA PHE A 113 -5.66 12.47 -4.33
C PHE A 113 -6.20 11.49 -3.29
N LEU A 114 -5.50 10.37 -3.07
CA LEU A 114 -5.88 9.33 -2.14
C LEU A 114 -5.95 9.87 -0.70
N MET A 115 -4.88 10.51 -0.22
CA MET A 115 -4.80 10.95 1.18
C MET A 115 -5.80 12.08 1.49
N SER A 116 -6.00 13.04 0.57
CA SER A 116 -7.03 14.06 0.74
C SER A 116 -8.43 13.47 0.70
N GLY A 117 -8.69 12.53 -0.20
CA GLY A 117 -9.96 11.82 -0.29
C GLY A 117 -10.29 11.02 0.96
N LEU A 118 -9.29 10.34 1.54
CA LEU A 118 -9.44 9.62 2.80
C LEU A 118 -9.79 10.55 3.96
N LEU A 119 -9.11 11.69 4.07
CA LEU A 119 -9.41 12.68 5.11
C LEU A 119 -10.83 13.25 4.97
N ASN A 120 -11.28 13.49 3.75
CA ASN A 120 -12.64 13.97 3.49
C ASN A 120 -13.70 12.91 3.82
N ARG A 121 -13.41 11.64 3.55
CA ARG A 121 -14.34 10.53 3.74
C ARG A 121 -14.42 10.05 5.19
N TYR A 122 -13.30 10.10 5.91
CA TYR A 122 -13.16 9.58 7.27
C TYR A 122 -12.83 10.70 8.28
N VAL A 123 -13.59 11.78 8.24
CA VAL A 123 -13.38 12.96 9.09
C VAL A 123 -13.34 12.57 10.57
N GLY A 124 -12.25 12.93 11.25
CA GLY A 124 -12.05 12.64 12.67
C GLY A 124 -11.73 11.18 13.01
N LYS A 125 -11.59 10.30 12.00
CA LYS A 125 -11.20 8.91 12.18
C LYS A 125 -9.72 8.73 11.84
N PRO A 126 -9.00 7.80 12.49
CA PRO A 126 -7.62 7.51 12.16
C PRO A 126 -7.47 6.95 10.75
N VAL A 127 -6.52 7.52 10.01
CA VAL A 127 -6.03 7.00 8.73
C VAL A 127 -4.54 6.81 8.88
N VAL A 128 -4.05 5.58 8.68
CA VAL A 128 -2.65 5.21 8.84
C VAL A 128 -2.10 4.75 7.49
N ILE A 129 -0.96 5.30 7.10
CA ILE A 129 -0.25 4.91 5.87
C ILE A 129 0.88 3.95 6.25
N LEU A 130 0.98 2.82 5.56
CA LEU A 130 2.09 1.90 5.64
C LEU A 130 2.98 2.06 4.41
N THR A 131 4.29 2.22 4.62
CA THR A 131 5.23 2.23 3.49
C THR A 131 5.44 0.82 2.95
N PRO A 132 5.87 0.67 1.67
CA PRO A 132 6.27 -0.63 1.14
C PRO A 132 7.31 -1.32 2.03
N LEU A 133 7.31 -2.63 2.03
CA LEU A 133 8.41 -3.44 2.56
C LEU A 133 9.61 -3.41 1.62
N HIS A 134 10.78 -3.79 2.12
CA HIS A 134 11.90 -4.14 1.24
C HIS A 134 11.54 -5.28 0.30
N ARG A 135 12.12 -5.26 -0.90
CA ARG A 135 12.00 -6.35 -1.87
C ARG A 135 13.33 -6.61 -2.58
N TRP A 136 13.48 -7.79 -3.17
CA TRP A 136 14.77 -8.28 -3.68
C TRP A 136 15.41 -7.40 -4.77
N ASN A 137 14.61 -6.67 -5.56
CA ASN A 137 15.05 -5.84 -6.68
C ASN A 137 14.84 -4.33 -6.45
N GLU A 138 14.72 -3.90 -5.21
CA GLU A 138 14.28 -2.54 -4.82
C GLU A 138 15.18 -1.40 -5.31
N ASP A 139 16.46 -1.69 -5.60
CA ASP A 139 17.42 -0.70 -6.09
C ASP A 139 17.42 -0.56 -7.62
N ASP A 140 16.79 -1.50 -8.35
CA ASP A 140 16.69 -1.43 -9.80
C ASP A 140 15.60 -0.41 -10.22
N PRO A 141 15.95 0.69 -10.89
CA PRO A 141 14.96 1.68 -11.32
C PRO A 141 13.99 1.17 -12.39
N HIS A 142 14.23 -0.02 -12.95
CA HIS A 142 13.32 -0.71 -13.87
C HIS A 142 12.29 -1.58 -13.15
N GLY A 143 12.36 -1.70 -11.82
CA GLY A 143 11.42 -2.51 -11.04
C GLY A 143 11.37 -3.97 -11.51
N ASP A 144 10.19 -4.45 -11.88
CA ASP A 144 9.98 -5.81 -12.36
C ASP A 144 10.21 -5.90 -13.89
N ARG A 145 11.35 -5.37 -14.36
CA ARG A 145 11.78 -5.38 -15.77
C ARG A 145 10.92 -4.49 -16.68
N LYS A 146 10.49 -3.34 -16.21
CA LYS A 146 9.88 -2.32 -17.07
C LYS A 146 10.85 -1.94 -18.20
N PRO A 147 10.36 -1.68 -19.42
CA PRO A 147 11.22 -1.27 -20.53
C PRO A 147 11.82 0.13 -20.36
N TRP A 148 11.36 0.88 -19.37
CA TRP A 148 11.87 2.21 -19.00
C TRP A 148 12.30 2.25 -17.54
N SER A 149 13.26 3.10 -17.24
CA SER A 149 13.71 3.40 -15.88
C SER A 149 12.85 4.51 -15.28
N VAL A 150 12.45 4.38 -14.02
CA VAL A 150 11.77 5.44 -13.27
C VAL A 150 12.58 5.82 -12.04
N ALA A 151 12.57 4.99 -10.99
CA ALA A 151 13.31 5.21 -9.77
C ALA A 151 13.35 3.95 -8.89
N PRO A 152 14.32 3.82 -7.98
CA PRO A 152 14.33 2.80 -6.93
C PRO A 152 13.14 2.92 -5.97
N LEU A 153 12.78 1.80 -5.31
CA LEU A 153 11.64 1.75 -4.36
C LEU A 153 11.71 2.80 -3.24
N LYS A 154 12.92 3.10 -2.76
CA LYS A 154 13.13 4.14 -1.74
C LYS A 154 12.60 5.52 -2.13
N VAL A 155 12.53 5.83 -3.43
CA VAL A 155 11.97 7.10 -3.91
C VAL A 155 10.44 7.10 -3.74
N TYR A 156 9.78 6.02 -4.09
CA TYR A 156 8.33 5.84 -3.86
C TYR A 156 7.97 5.93 -2.38
N ARG A 157 8.77 5.27 -1.53
CA ARG A 157 8.65 5.41 -0.07
C ARG A 157 8.78 6.87 0.37
N GLY A 158 9.81 7.58 -0.15
CA GLY A 158 10.03 8.99 0.16
C GLY A 158 8.84 9.87 -0.16
N ILE A 159 8.20 9.66 -1.32
CA ILE A 159 7.00 10.38 -1.74
C ILE A 159 5.82 10.10 -0.79
N LEU A 160 5.60 8.85 -0.41
CA LEU A 160 4.55 8.49 0.55
C LEU A 160 4.74 9.20 1.89
N LEU A 161 5.97 9.24 2.41
CA LEU A 161 6.32 9.93 3.65
C LEU A 161 6.08 11.43 3.55
N GLU A 162 6.53 12.06 2.46
CA GLU A 162 6.40 13.49 2.22
C GLU A 162 4.94 13.93 2.12
N VAL A 163 4.13 13.21 1.35
CA VAL A 163 2.72 13.53 1.18
C VAL A 163 1.92 13.24 2.45
N ALA A 164 2.21 12.14 3.16
CA ALA A 164 1.56 11.85 4.45
C ALA A 164 1.88 12.94 5.49
N LEU A 165 3.13 13.40 5.54
CA LEU A 165 3.53 14.51 6.41
C LEU A 165 2.76 15.80 6.08
N TYR A 166 2.59 16.11 4.79
CA TYR A 166 1.82 17.28 4.35
C TYR A 166 0.37 17.26 4.86
N TYR A 167 -0.25 16.08 4.88
CA TYR A 167 -1.63 15.91 5.39
C TYR A 167 -1.71 15.62 6.90
N GLY A 168 -0.60 15.56 7.61
CA GLY A 168 -0.56 15.23 9.05
C GLY A 168 -1.01 13.81 9.36
N LEU A 169 -0.87 12.88 8.39
CA LEU A 169 -1.23 11.48 8.56
C LEU A 169 -0.11 10.68 9.23
N PRO A 170 -0.43 9.83 10.22
CA PRO A 170 0.55 8.92 10.80
C PRO A 170 1.03 7.90 9.78
N VAL A 171 2.33 7.61 9.79
CA VAL A 171 2.96 6.61 8.95
C VAL A 171 3.61 5.52 9.80
N LEU A 172 3.31 4.26 9.48
CA LEU A 172 4.13 3.14 9.93
C LEU A 172 5.12 2.80 8.81
N ASP A 173 6.36 3.20 9.01
CA ASP A 173 7.42 3.02 8.03
C ASP A 173 7.97 1.58 8.07
N LEU A 174 7.29 0.66 7.39
CA LEU A 174 7.66 -0.75 7.34
C LEU A 174 8.99 -0.99 6.61
N TYR A 175 9.32 -0.14 5.63
CA TYR A 175 10.63 -0.17 4.98
C TYR A 175 11.77 -0.05 6.00
N ALA A 176 11.63 0.87 6.96
CA ALA A 176 12.66 1.10 7.96
C ALA A 176 12.58 0.17 9.17
N THR A 177 11.41 -0.41 9.48
CA THR A 177 11.16 -1.01 10.81
C THR A 177 10.70 -2.47 10.79
N SER A 178 10.38 -3.04 9.62
CA SER A 178 9.85 -4.42 9.55
C SER A 178 10.86 -5.52 9.90
N GLY A 179 12.16 -5.26 9.68
CA GLY A 179 13.20 -6.28 9.79
C GLY A 179 13.18 -7.32 8.66
N ILE A 180 12.30 -7.17 7.67
CA ILE A 180 12.25 -8.03 6.48
C ILE A 180 13.20 -7.45 5.43
N GLN A 181 14.27 -8.19 5.09
CA GLN A 181 15.26 -7.77 4.10
C GLN A 181 15.55 -8.90 3.11
N PRO A 182 14.86 -8.93 1.95
CA PRO A 182 15.00 -10.02 0.99
C PRO A 182 16.35 -10.11 0.28
N SER A 183 17.18 -9.07 0.33
CA SER A 183 18.57 -9.15 -0.15
C SER A 183 19.45 -10.03 0.73
N ASN A 184 19.06 -10.25 2.01
CA ASN A 184 19.66 -11.25 2.88
C ASN A 184 19.01 -12.61 2.63
N GLU A 185 19.77 -13.60 2.18
CA GLU A 185 19.27 -14.93 1.79
C GLU A 185 18.53 -15.66 2.94
N VAL A 186 19.01 -15.55 4.17
CA VAL A 186 18.38 -16.20 5.32
C VAL A 186 17.05 -15.53 5.66
N SER A 187 17.00 -14.21 5.63
CA SER A 187 15.77 -13.44 5.83
C SER A 187 14.76 -13.77 4.74
N ARG A 188 15.19 -13.75 3.48
CA ARG A 188 14.34 -14.07 2.33
C ARG A 188 13.75 -15.47 2.44
N ALA A 189 14.59 -16.48 2.67
CA ALA A 189 14.12 -17.87 2.73
C ALA A 189 13.07 -18.13 3.82
N ARG A 190 13.11 -17.36 4.90
CA ARG A 190 12.21 -17.55 6.05
C ARG A 190 10.99 -16.64 6.07
N LEU A 191 11.14 -15.42 5.60
CA LEU A 191 10.14 -14.35 5.81
C LEU A 191 9.50 -13.88 4.50
N CYS A 192 10.14 -14.13 3.35
CA CYS A 192 9.72 -13.58 2.08
C CYS A 192 10.32 -14.40 0.92
N PRO A 193 9.94 -15.69 0.76
CA PRO A 193 10.63 -16.63 -0.13
C PRO A 193 10.70 -16.20 -1.60
N ASP A 194 9.66 -15.52 -2.10
CA ASP A 194 9.63 -14.97 -3.46
C ASP A 194 10.32 -13.59 -3.58
N GLY A 195 10.78 -13.04 -2.45
CA GLY A 195 11.43 -11.74 -2.38
C GLY A 195 10.49 -10.54 -2.41
N LEU A 196 9.17 -10.75 -2.31
CA LEU A 196 8.14 -9.72 -2.34
C LEU A 196 7.06 -9.91 -1.27
N HIS A 197 6.51 -11.12 -1.12
CA HIS A 197 5.40 -11.40 -0.21
C HIS A 197 5.90 -12.06 1.07
N PRO A 198 5.70 -11.45 2.24
CA PRO A 198 6.08 -12.00 3.53
C PRO A 198 5.13 -13.11 4.02
#